data_72950168ecec6155dddb0dfd692dd31a
#
_entry.id   72950168ecec6155dddb0dfd692dd31a
#
_cell.length_a   1.000
_cell.length_b   1.000
_cell.length_c   1.000
_cell.angle_alpha   90.00
_cell.angle_beta   90.00
_cell.angle_gamma   90.00
#
_symmetry.space_group_name_H-M   'P 1'
#
loop_
_entity.id
_entity.type
_entity.pdbx_description
1 polymer ?
#
loop_
_entity_poly.entity_id
_entity_poly.type
_entity_poly.pdbx_seq_one_letter_code
_entity_poly.pdbx_strand_id
1 'polypeptide(L)'
;MQISQKLFNQQAINNFSKLDAEIQKIQEKVSTGKNILAASDDPVNAVSLSVANEQKELLQRYTQNADAADARLSLADVSIQEAVNTLRRITELSIQAGLSLIHI
;
A
#
# COMPACT_ATOMS: atom_id res chain seq x y z
N MET A 1 21.94 7.76 -59.72
CA MET A 1 21.41 9.01 -59.19
C MET A 1 20.02 8.81 -58.58
N GLN A 2 19.02 8.33 -59.28
CA GLN A 2 17.65 8.14 -58.75
C GLN A 2 17.57 7.11 -57.60
N ILE A 3 18.35 6.04 -57.65
CA ILE A 3 18.36 5.00 -56.58
C ILE A 3 18.94 5.52 -55.27
N SER A 4 19.98 6.36 -55.34
CA SER A 4 20.59 6.99 -54.16
C SER A 4 19.67 7.96 -53.49
N GLN A 5 18.87 8.74 -54.23
CA GLN A 5 17.92 9.70 -53.72
C GLN A 5 16.70 9.03 -53.07
N LYS A 6 16.26 7.89 -53.67
CA LYS A 6 15.19 7.09 -53.09
C LYS A 6 15.61 6.46 -51.79
N LEU A 7 16.84 5.93 -51.73
CA LEU A 7 17.41 5.32 -50.49
C LEU A 7 17.56 6.39 -49.40
N PHE A 8 18.05 7.58 -49.72
CA PHE A 8 18.18 8.70 -48.79
C PHE A 8 16.84 9.12 -48.23
N ASN A 9 15.81 9.29 -49.08
CA ASN A 9 14.48 9.63 -48.64
C ASN A 9 13.87 8.56 -47.74
N GLN A 10 14.05 7.29 -48.07
CA GLN A 10 13.58 6.19 -47.26
C GLN A 10 14.25 6.16 -45.87
N GLN A 11 15.55 6.42 -45.85
CA GLN A 11 16.30 6.50 -44.61
C GLN A 11 15.89 7.69 -43.75
N ALA A 12 15.61 8.84 -44.38
CA ALA A 12 15.06 10.02 -43.68
C ALA A 12 13.68 9.74 -43.06
N ILE A 13 12.78 9.13 -43.81
CA ILE A 13 11.45 8.73 -43.33
C ILE A 13 11.56 7.77 -42.13
N ASN A 14 12.43 6.77 -42.22
CA ASN A 14 12.66 5.82 -41.13
C ASN A 14 13.20 6.52 -39.87
N ASN A 15 14.11 7.47 -40.04
CA ASN A 15 14.66 8.25 -38.92
C ASN A 15 13.58 9.15 -38.29
N PHE A 16 12.73 9.82 -39.08
CA PHE A 16 11.61 10.59 -38.55
C PHE A 16 10.61 9.72 -37.79
N SER A 17 10.28 8.54 -38.31
CA SER A 17 9.40 7.58 -37.62
C SER A 17 9.97 7.13 -36.25
N LYS A 18 11.28 6.93 -36.16
CA LYS A 18 11.95 6.59 -34.90
C LYS A 18 11.91 7.75 -33.91
N LEU A 19 12.18 8.94 -34.38
CA LEU A 19 12.11 10.16 -33.55
C LEU A 19 10.71 10.41 -33.01
N ASP A 20 9.68 10.24 -33.84
CA ASP A 20 8.28 10.35 -33.40
C ASP A 20 7.94 9.33 -32.29
N ALA A 21 8.36 8.09 -32.44
CA ALA A 21 8.16 7.07 -31.44
C ALA A 21 8.89 7.39 -30.11
N GLU A 22 10.11 7.94 -30.20
CA GLU A 22 10.85 8.39 -29.01
C GLU A 22 10.18 9.57 -28.31
N ILE A 23 9.69 10.55 -29.08
CA ILE A 23 8.96 11.71 -28.56
C ILE A 23 7.69 11.26 -27.82
N GLN A 24 6.91 10.36 -28.42
CA GLN A 24 5.72 9.81 -27.78
C GLN A 24 6.04 9.10 -26.45
N LYS A 25 7.11 8.29 -26.46
CA LYS A 25 7.58 7.59 -25.26
C LYS A 25 8.03 8.56 -24.15
N ILE A 26 8.73 9.62 -24.51
CA ILE A 26 9.14 10.67 -23.56
C ILE A 26 7.93 11.42 -23.03
N GLN A 27 6.97 11.77 -23.87
CA GLN A 27 5.71 12.41 -23.45
C GLN A 27 4.93 11.54 -22.47
N GLU A 28 4.87 10.23 -22.69
CA GLU A 28 4.24 9.30 -21.79
C GLU A 28 4.98 9.23 -20.44
N LYS A 29 6.30 9.19 -20.44
CA LYS A 29 7.11 9.25 -19.21
C LYS A 29 6.88 10.54 -18.43
N VAL A 30 6.82 11.68 -19.10
CA VAL A 30 6.53 12.96 -18.45
C VAL A 30 5.12 13.02 -17.90
N SER A 31 4.15 12.54 -18.65
CA SER A 31 2.74 12.52 -18.24
C SER A 31 2.48 11.60 -17.05
N THR A 32 3.12 10.43 -17.03
CA THR A 32 2.96 9.45 -15.94
C THR A 32 3.87 9.72 -14.75
N GLY A 33 4.93 10.53 -14.92
CA GLY A 33 5.98 10.73 -13.93
C GLY A 33 6.84 9.49 -13.66
N LYS A 34 6.72 8.45 -14.50
CA LYS A 34 7.45 7.18 -14.37
C LYS A 34 8.54 7.08 -15.42
N ASN A 35 9.75 6.78 -14.98
CA ASN A 35 10.88 6.57 -15.89
C ASN A 35 10.83 5.21 -16.60
N ILE A 36 10.31 4.18 -15.90
CA ILE A 36 10.16 2.82 -16.43
C ILE A 36 8.68 2.59 -16.70
N LEU A 37 8.31 2.47 -17.99
CA LEU A 37 6.95 2.17 -18.43
C LEU A 37 6.75 0.68 -18.69
N ALA A 38 7.79 0.01 -19.20
CA ALA A 38 7.79 -1.42 -19.49
C ALA A 38 9.08 -2.05 -18.95
N ALA A 39 9.03 -3.33 -18.61
CA ALA A 39 10.21 -4.08 -18.13
C ALA A 39 11.35 -4.13 -19.16
N SER A 40 11.03 -3.98 -20.45
CA SER A 40 12.00 -3.91 -21.54
C SER A 40 12.81 -2.61 -21.60
N ASP A 41 12.36 -1.54 -20.93
CA ASP A 41 13.07 -0.25 -20.93
C ASP A 41 14.37 -0.30 -20.11
N ASP A 42 14.32 -0.95 -18.97
CA ASP A 42 15.48 -1.19 -18.11
C ASP A 42 15.22 -2.45 -17.28
N PRO A 43 15.67 -3.62 -17.77
CA PRO A 43 15.40 -4.91 -17.12
C PRO A 43 15.94 -5.00 -15.69
N VAL A 44 17.09 -4.41 -15.41
CA VAL A 44 17.75 -4.47 -14.09
C VAL A 44 16.96 -3.65 -13.06
N ASN A 45 16.60 -2.42 -13.41
CA ASN A 45 15.81 -1.57 -12.55
C ASN A 45 14.35 -2.04 -12.48
N ALA A 46 13.81 -2.68 -13.52
CA ALA A 46 12.49 -3.28 -13.49
C ALA A 46 12.38 -4.40 -12.45
N VAL A 47 13.39 -5.26 -12.33
CA VAL A 47 13.46 -6.28 -11.29
C VAL A 47 13.54 -5.66 -9.91
N SER A 48 14.40 -4.66 -9.72
CA SER A 48 14.52 -3.94 -8.45
C SER A 48 13.21 -3.25 -8.05
N LEU A 49 12.50 -2.66 -9.00
CA LEU A 49 11.19 -2.05 -8.80
C LEU A 49 10.14 -3.09 -8.41
N SER A 50 10.15 -4.27 -9.04
CA SER A 50 9.24 -5.36 -8.70
C SER A 50 9.44 -5.82 -7.26
N VAL A 51 10.69 -6.03 -6.84
CA VAL A 51 11.03 -6.40 -5.47
C VAL A 51 10.60 -5.32 -4.47
N ALA A 52 10.83 -4.04 -4.80
CA ALA A 52 10.40 -2.93 -3.96
C ALA A 52 8.87 -2.84 -3.83
N ASN A 53 8.13 -3.11 -4.91
CA ASN A 53 6.68 -3.15 -4.88
C ASN A 53 6.16 -4.32 -4.04
N GLU A 54 6.76 -5.51 -4.14
CA GLU A 54 6.40 -6.65 -3.28
C GLU A 54 6.64 -6.34 -1.80
N GLN A 55 7.76 -5.72 -1.47
CA GLN A 55 8.05 -5.29 -0.09
C GLN A 55 7.04 -4.24 0.40
N LYS A 56 6.68 -3.29 -0.46
CA LYS A 56 5.65 -2.29 -0.15
C LYS A 56 4.30 -2.95 0.15
N GLU A 57 3.86 -3.89 -0.67
CA GLU A 57 2.61 -4.63 -0.46
C GLU A 57 2.65 -5.46 0.84
N LEU A 58 3.80 -6.06 1.15
CA LEU A 58 4.00 -6.80 2.39
C LEU A 58 3.89 -5.88 3.61
N LEU A 59 4.52 -4.71 3.57
CA LEU A 59 4.43 -3.71 4.62
C LEU A 59 3.01 -3.16 4.79
N GLN A 60 2.29 -2.95 3.71
CA GLN A 60 0.88 -2.56 3.76
C GLN A 60 0.01 -3.62 4.46
N ARG A 61 0.23 -4.91 4.17
CA ARG A 61 -0.46 -6.00 4.87
C ARG A 61 -0.10 -6.05 6.35
N TYR A 62 1.15 -5.81 6.70
CA TYR A 62 1.55 -5.73 8.11
C TYR A 62 0.88 -4.56 8.84
N THR A 63 0.78 -3.40 8.21
CA THR A 63 0.05 -2.25 8.77
C THR A 63 -1.43 -2.59 8.98
N GLN A 64 -2.09 -3.19 7.99
CA GLN A 64 -3.49 -3.62 8.13
C GLN A 64 -3.68 -4.65 9.24
N ASN A 65 -2.75 -5.60 9.37
CA ASN A 65 -2.79 -6.59 10.44
C ASN A 65 -2.56 -5.95 11.82
N ALA A 66 -1.68 -4.97 11.92
CA ALA A 66 -1.46 -4.20 13.14
C ALA A 66 -2.71 -3.40 13.54
N ASP A 67 -3.35 -2.72 12.59
CA ASP A 67 -4.58 -1.99 12.82
C ASP A 67 -5.72 -2.92 13.29
N ALA A 68 -5.83 -4.10 12.67
CA ALA A 68 -6.81 -5.10 13.08
C ALA A 68 -6.53 -5.67 14.48
N ALA A 69 -5.26 -5.87 14.81
CA ALA A 69 -4.84 -6.30 16.15
C ALA A 69 -5.14 -5.23 17.20
N ASP A 70 -4.85 -3.97 16.91
CA ASP A 70 -5.15 -2.83 17.79
C ASP A 70 -6.66 -2.71 18.07
N ALA A 71 -7.48 -2.83 17.03
CA ALA A 71 -8.94 -2.84 17.19
C ALA A 71 -9.43 -3.99 18.08
N ARG A 72 -8.85 -5.20 17.95
CA ARG A 72 -9.21 -6.36 18.80
C ARG A 72 -8.74 -6.17 20.24
N LEU A 73 -7.55 -5.64 20.44
CA LEU A 73 -7.02 -5.34 21.76
C LEU A 73 -7.82 -4.25 22.46
N SER A 74 -8.22 -3.21 21.74
CA SER A 74 -9.10 -2.15 22.25
C SER A 74 -10.45 -2.70 22.68
N LEU A 75 -11.06 -3.60 21.90
CA LEU A 75 -12.30 -4.26 22.29
C LEU A 75 -12.12 -5.16 23.52
N ALA A 76 -11.02 -5.89 23.60
CA ALA A 76 -10.70 -6.71 24.76
C ALA A 76 -10.50 -5.86 26.02
N ASP A 77 -9.82 -4.71 25.89
CA ASP A 77 -9.62 -3.77 27.01
C ASP A 77 -10.95 -3.23 27.56
N VAL A 78 -11.85 -2.79 26.67
CA VAL A 78 -13.20 -2.36 27.04
C VAL A 78 -13.95 -3.47 27.75
N SER A 79 -13.90 -4.72 27.24
CA SER A 79 -14.59 -5.86 27.85
C SER A 79 -14.04 -6.20 29.24
N ILE A 80 -12.72 -6.12 29.42
CA ILE A 80 -12.07 -6.33 30.71
C ILE A 80 -12.46 -5.22 31.70
N GLN A 81 -12.48 -3.97 31.27
CA GLN A 81 -12.90 -2.85 32.10
C GLN A 81 -14.35 -3.01 32.58
N GLU A 82 -15.24 -3.44 31.69
CA GLU A 82 -16.64 -3.71 32.04
C GLU A 82 -16.75 -4.85 33.05
N ALA A 83 -15.99 -5.93 32.87
CA ALA A 83 -15.92 -7.04 33.84
C ALA A 83 -15.42 -6.56 35.22
N VAL A 84 -14.36 -5.76 35.25
CA VAL A 84 -13.83 -5.17 36.50
C VAL A 84 -14.86 -4.29 37.19
N ASN A 85 -15.58 -3.44 36.45
CA ASN A 85 -16.63 -2.59 37.00
C ASN A 85 -17.80 -3.42 37.56
N THR A 86 -18.18 -4.50 36.88
CA THR A 86 -19.19 -5.44 37.33
C THR A 86 -18.77 -6.13 38.64
N LEU A 87 -17.53 -6.60 38.71
CA LEU A 87 -16.98 -7.21 39.94
C LEU A 87 -16.91 -6.24 41.10
N ARG A 88 -16.52 -4.98 40.87
CA ARG A 88 -16.57 -3.93 41.88
C ARG A 88 -17.99 -3.72 42.41
N ARG A 89 -18.97 -3.68 41.50
CA ARG A 89 -20.37 -3.54 41.88
C ARG A 89 -20.89 -4.72 42.68
N ILE A 90 -20.51 -5.94 42.33
CA ILE A 90 -20.83 -7.14 43.10
C ILE A 90 -20.23 -7.05 44.52
N THR A 91 -18.98 -6.62 44.62
CA THR A 91 -18.28 -6.45 45.90
C THR A 91 -19.00 -5.41 46.78
N GLU A 92 -19.37 -4.26 46.22
CA GLU A 92 -20.14 -3.21 46.92
C GLU A 92 -21.47 -3.75 47.44
N LEU A 93 -22.22 -4.44 46.58
CA LEU A 93 -23.51 -5.03 46.97
C LEU A 93 -23.35 -6.13 48.03
N SER A 94 -22.28 -6.92 47.97
CA SER A 94 -21.97 -7.96 48.97
C SER A 94 -21.68 -7.35 50.34
N ILE A 95 -20.92 -6.25 50.37
CA ILE A 95 -20.64 -5.51 51.59
C ILE A 95 -21.94 -4.90 52.15
N GLN A 96 -22.74 -4.29 51.27
CA GLN A 96 -24.03 -3.69 51.68
C GLN A 96 -25.01 -4.76 52.23
N ALA A 97 -25.09 -5.94 51.58
CA ALA A 97 -25.89 -7.07 52.05
C ALA A 97 -25.40 -7.58 53.40
N GLY A 98 -24.08 -7.70 53.60
CA GLY A 98 -23.47 -8.11 54.89
C GLY A 98 -23.78 -7.13 55.98
N LEU A 99 -23.68 -5.82 55.73
CA LEU A 99 -24.04 -4.78 56.69
C LEU A 99 -25.55 -4.79 57.02
N SER A 100 -26.40 -5.03 56.02
CA SER A 100 -27.87 -5.10 56.24
C SER A 100 -28.27 -6.29 57.13
N LEU A 101 -27.56 -7.42 57.00
CA LEU A 101 -27.79 -8.60 57.84
C LEU A 101 -27.31 -8.43 59.29
N ILE A 102 -26.29 -7.60 59.54
CA ILE A 102 -25.82 -7.27 60.87
C ILE A 102 -26.80 -6.39 61.67
N HIS A 103 -27.57 -5.56 60.97
CA HIS A 103 -28.53 -4.66 61.59
C HIS A 103 -29.95 -5.23 61.75
N ILE A 104 -30.17 -6.42 61.29
CA ILE A 104 -31.40 -7.18 61.55
C ILE A 104 -31.22 -8.03 62.79
#